data_b29f63bd450b4bf933c463572637d20a
#
_entry.id   b29f63bd450b4bf933c463572637d20a
#
_cell.length_a   1.000
_cell.length_b   1.000
_cell.length_c   1.000
_cell.angle_alpha   90.00
_cell.angle_beta   90.00
_cell.angle_gamma   90.00
#
_symmetry.space_group_name_H-M   'P 1'
#
loop_
_entity.id
_entity.type
_entity.pdbx_description
1 polymer ?
#
loop_
_entity_poly.entity_id
_entity_poly.type
_entity_poly.pdbx_seq_one_letter_code
_entity_poly.pdbx_strand_id
1 'polypeptide(L)'
;MSYDKYVLKKHRQKLGLTQQQVSDKAGIQLKQYQRFEAGDRELADAGFMTVYNVLKALEMDVGKYASGEYEIKEMIYRGHDGHLYNFETDEPIEQK
;
A
#
# COMPACT_ATOMS: atom_id res chain seq x y z
N MET A 1 -5.55 -0.61 -15.71
CA MET A 1 -4.53 -1.36 -14.97
C MET A 1 -4.35 -0.76 -13.59
N SER A 2 -4.42 -1.58 -12.58
CA SER A 2 -4.31 -1.13 -11.21
C SER A 2 -2.87 -1.11 -10.76
N TYR A 3 -2.38 0.03 -10.33
CA TYR A 3 -1.14 0.06 -9.57
C TYR A 3 -1.37 0.25 -8.08
N ASP A 4 -2.64 0.34 -7.67
CA ASP A 4 -3.00 0.50 -6.25
C ASP A 4 -2.37 -0.57 -5.37
N LYS A 5 -2.39 -1.82 -5.83
CA LYS A 5 -1.86 -2.91 -5.02
C LYS A 5 -0.39 -2.69 -4.64
N TYR A 6 0.40 -2.18 -5.55
CA TYR A 6 1.82 -1.92 -5.28
C TYR A 6 2.00 -0.70 -4.39
N VAL A 7 1.22 0.34 -4.64
CA VAL A 7 1.29 1.57 -3.84
C VAL A 7 0.90 1.29 -2.39
N LEU A 8 -0.21 0.60 -2.18
CA LEU A 8 -0.69 0.28 -0.84
C LEU A 8 0.29 -0.60 -0.09
N LYS A 9 0.76 -1.66 -0.74
CA LYS A 9 1.70 -2.58 -0.13
C LYS A 9 3.01 -1.88 0.24
N LYS A 10 3.53 -1.04 -0.67
CA LYS A 10 4.75 -0.29 -0.43
C LYS A 10 4.65 0.58 0.81
N HIS A 11 3.57 1.34 0.93
CA HIS A 11 3.39 2.22 2.07
C HIS A 11 3.20 1.44 3.36
N ARG A 12 2.43 0.35 3.31
CA ARG A 12 2.24 -0.50 4.47
C ARG A 12 3.58 -1.05 4.97
N GLN A 13 4.39 -1.55 4.07
CA GLN A 13 5.67 -2.16 4.44
C GLN A 13 6.68 -1.13 4.92
N LYS A 14 6.65 0.08 4.35
CA LYS A 14 7.50 1.17 4.84
C LYS A 14 7.18 1.54 6.29
N LEU A 15 5.92 1.42 6.67
CA LEU A 15 5.49 1.68 8.04
C LEU A 15 5.68 0.48 8.97
N GLY A 16 6.04 -0.67 8.43
CA GLY A 16 6.20 -1.89 9.22
C GLY A 16 4.89 -2.47 9.71
N LEU A 17 3.79 -2.19 9.01
CA LEU A 17 2.46 -2.63 9.43
C LEU A 17 2.06 -3.93 8.74
N THR A 18 1.27 -4.75 9.43
CA THR A 18 0.63 -5.92 8.82
C THR A 18 -0.66 -5.47 8.14
N GLN A 19 -1.17 -6.34 7.26
CA GLN A 19 -2.46 -6.07 6.63
C GLN A 19 -3.58 -5.94 7.67
N GLN A 20 -3.52 -6.74 8.73
CA GLN A 20 -4.50 -6.66 9.82
C GLN A 20 -4.45 -5.30 10.51
N GLN A 21 -3.25 -4.81 10.76
CA GLN A 21 -3.09 -3.51 11.42
C GLN A 21 -3.66 -2.38 10.57
N VAL A 22 -3.44 -2.42 9.26
CA VAL A 22 -3.99 -1.40 8.37
C VAL A 22 -5.51 -1.49 8.31
N SER A 23 -6.06 -2.70 8.18
CA SER A 23 -7.50 -2.86 8.15
C SER A 23 -8.16 -2.37 9.43
N ASP A 24 -7.54 -2.65 10.58
CA ASP A 24 -8.04 -2.18 11.87
C ASP A 24 -8.02 -0.65 11.95
N LYS A 25 -6.92 -0.04 11.52
CA LYS A 25 -6.81 1.42 11.52
C LYS A 25 -7.81 2.07 10.58
N ALA A 26 -8.07 1.43 9.44
CA ALA A 26 -9.01 1.96 8.45
C ALA A 26 -10.47 1.65 8.79
N GLY A 27 -10.71 0.77 9.76
CA GLY A 27 -12.07 0.40 10.13
C GLY A 27 -12.77 -0.45 9.08
N ILE A 28 -12.00 -1.24 8.34
CA ILE A 28 -12.55 -2.16 7.33
C ILE A 28 -12.15 -3.59 7.66
N GLN A 29 -12.79 -4.54 7.00
CA GLN A 29 -12.46 -5.95 7.21
C GLN A 29 -11.14 -6.29 6.55
N LEU A 30 -10.37 -7.18 7.18
CA LEU A 30 -9.11 -7.64 6.64
C LEU A 30 -9.25 -8.14 5.21
N LYS A 31 -10.27 -8.94 4.94
CA LYS A 31 -10.49 -9.51 3.62
C LYS A 31 -10.69 -8.43 2.55
N GLN A 32 -11.37 -7.36 2.90
CA GLN A 32 -11.57 -6.22 2.01
C GLN A 32 -10.22 -5.54 1.69
N TYR A 33 -9.41 -5.30 2.71
CA TYR A 33 -8.10 -4.70 2.49
C TYR A 33 -7.20 -5.61 1.67
N GLN A 34 -7.23 -6.93 1.94
CA GLN A 34 -6.43 -7.88 1.18
C GLN A 34 -6.77 -7.86 -0.31
N ARG A 35 -8.04 -7.66 -0.67
CA ARG A 35 -8.44 -7.55 -2.07
C ARG A 35 -7.84 -6.34 -2.76
N PHE A 36 -7.71 -5.22 -2.03
CA PHE A 36 -7.05 -4.04 -2.59
C PHE A 36 -5.58 -4.32 -2.88
N GLU A 37 -4.87 -4.96 -1.96
CA GLU A 37 -3.45 -5.29 -2.17
C GLU A 37 -3.23 -6.39 -3.20
N ALA A 38 -4.19 -7.27 -3.38
CA ALA A 38 -4.10 -8.34 -4.38
C ALA A 38 -4.41 -7.85 -5.79
N GLY A 39 -4.98 -6.66 -5.92
CA GLY A 39 -5.40 -6.14 -7.21
C GLY A 39 -6.74 -6.65 -7.67
N ASP A 40 -7.46 -7.40 -6.82
CA ASP A 40 -8.79 -7.92 -7.15
C ASP A 40 -9.83 -6.83 -7.12
N ARG A 41 -9.56 -5.74 -6.42
CA ARG A 41 -10.44 -4.59 -6.34
C ARG A 41 -9.60 -3.31 -6.29
N GLU A 42 -10.03 -2.31 -7.06
CA GLU A 42 -9.38 -1.02 -7.07
C GLU A 42 -9.83 -0.20 -5.87
N LEU A 43 -8.88 0.35 -5.11
CA LEU A 43 -9.23 1.26 -4.02
C LEU A 43 -9.99 2.46 -4.55
N ALA A 44 -9.58 2.99 -5.71
CA ALA A 44 -10.21 4.16 -6.30
C ALA A 44 -11.70 3.97 -6.60
N ASP A 45 -12.14 2.71 -6.76
CA ASP A 45 -13.55 2.40 -7.01
C ASP A 45 -14.36 2.20 -5.72
N ALA A 46 -13.71 2.25 -4.57
CA ALA A 46 -14.39 2.14 -3.29
C ALA A 46 -15.06 3.46 -2.94
N GLY A 47 -15.98 3.42 -1.97
CA GLY A 47 -16.60 4.65 -1.48
C GLY A 47 -15.57 5.62 -0.93
N PHE A 48 -15.87 6.92 -1.00
CA PHE A 48 -14.91 7.96 -0.61
C PHE A 48 -14.37 7.75 0.81
N MET A 49 -15.25 7.42 1.77
CA MET A 49 -14.79 7.23 3.15
C MET A 49 -13.85 6.05 3.30
N THR A 50 -14.07 4.98 2.54
CA THR A 50 -13.15 3.84 2.53
C THR A 50 -11.80 4.26 2.00
N VAL A 51 -11.77 4.99 0.89
CA VAL A 51 -10.53 5.51 0.31
C VAL A 51 -9.79 6.37 1.33
N TYR A 52 -10.51 7.34 1.90
CA TYR A 52 -9.92 8.25 2.88
C TYR A 52 -9.33 7.50 4.08
N ASN A 53 -10.09 6.56 4.63
CA ASN A 53 -9.65 5.84 5.83
C ASN A 53 -8.44 4.93 5.55
N VAL A 54 -8.41 4.27 4.40
CA VAL A 54 -7.26 3.44 4.02
C VAL A 54 -6.02 4.29 3.81
N LEU A 55 -6.14 5.40 3.08
CA LEU A 55 -5.01 6.29 2.83
C LEU A 55 -4.50 6.89 4.13
N LYS A 56 -5.39 7.28 5.02
CA LYS A 56 -5.01 7.82 6.32
C LYS A 56 -4.27 6.77 7.16
N ALA A 57 -4.74 5.52 7.14
CA ALA A 57 -4.07 4.44 7.87
C ALA A 57 -2.65 4.20 7.35
N LEU A 58 -2.42 4.45 6.07
CA LEU A 58 -1.12 4.30 5.43
C LEU A 58 -0.30 5.59 5.42
N GLU A 59 -0.80 6.65 6.06
CA GLU A 59 -0.16 7.96 6.13
C GLU A 59 0.11 8.54 4.74
N MET A 60 -0.84 8.34 3.84
CA MET A 60 -0.78 8.84 2.47
C MET A 60 -1.70 10.04 2.31
N ASP A 61 -1.27 10.97 1.47
CA ASP A 61 -2.05 12.16 1.16
C ASP A 61 -3.09 11.84 0.07
N VAL A 62 -4.35 12.17 0.32
CA VAL A 62 -5.44 11.89 -0.62
C VAL A 62 -5.24 12.61 -1.95
N GLY A 63 -4.82 13.87 -1.90
CA GLY A 63 -4.58 14.64 -3.12
C GLY A 63 -3.47 14.06 -3.97
N LYS A 64 -2.38 13.64 -3.33
CA LYS A 64 -1.26 13.01 -4.04
C LYS A 64 -1.67 11.68 -4.64
N TYR A 65 -2.46 10.91 -3.90
CA TYR A 65 -2.98 9.64 -4.42
C TYR A 65 -3.83 9.89 -5.67
N ALA A 66 -4.74 10.85 -5.59
CA ALA A 66 -5.64 11.15 -6.71
C ALA A 66 -4.90 11.68 -7.94
N SER A 67 -3.80 12.41 -7.74
CA SER A 67 -3.01 12.95 -8.85
C SER A 67 -1.99 11.96 -9.42
N GLY A 68 -1.86 10.79 -8.82
CA GLY A 68 -0.91 9.76 -9.28
C GLY A 68 0.52 9.97 -8.82
N GLU A 69 0.75 10.83 -7.83
CA GLU A 69 2.11 11.11 -7.36
C GLU A 69 2.77 9.93 -6.64
N TYR A 70 1.99 8.93 -6.25
CA TYR A 70 2.52 7.72 -5.62
C TYR A 70 2.83 6.62 -6.62
N GLU A 71 2.87 6.93 -7.90
CA GLU A 71 3.16 5.95 -8.93
C GLU A 71 4.48 5.25 -8.66
N ILE A 72 4.48 3.93 -8.82
CA ILE A 72 5.67 3.13 -8.61
C ILE A 72 6.48 3.08 -9.90
N LYS A 73 7.70 3.62 -9.86
CA LYS A 73 8.60 3.66 -11.02
C LYS A 73 9.63 2.55 -10.99
N GLU A 74 9.89 2.00 -9.81
CA GLU A 74 10.85 0.92 -9.65
C GLU A 74 10.22 -0.18 -8.79
N MET A 75 10.58 -1.42 -9.06
CA MET A 75 10.07 -2.56 -8.30
C MET A 75 10.89 -2.83 -7.04
N ILE A 76 11.36 -1.76 -6.42
CA ILE A 76 12.18 -1.77 -5.22
C ILE A 76 11.57 -0.81 -4.21
N TYR A 77 11.51 -1.23 -2.96
CA TYR A 77 11.08 -0.32 -1.89
C TYR A 77 12.02 -0.46 -0.69
N ARG A 78 12.06 0.60 0.12
CA ARG A 78 12.81 0.58 1.37
C ARG A 78 11.85 0.23 2.50
N GLY A 79 12.16 -0.85 3.21
CA GLY A 79 11.36 -1.27 4.36
C GLY A 79 11.56 -0.36 5.56
N HIS A 80 10.73 -0.58 6.59
CA HIS A 80 10.83 0.21 7.83
C HIS A 80 12.15 -0.03 8.57
N ASP A 81 12.82 -1.14 8.30
CA ASP A 81 14.12 -1.47 8.88
C ASP A 81 15.29 -0.83 8.13
N GLY A 82 14.99 -0.06 7.07
CA GLY A 82 16.00 0.62 6.28
C GLY A 82 16.60 -0.19 5.15
N HIS A 83 16.26 -1.46 5.03
CA HIS A 83 16.76 -2.32 3.95
C HIS A 83 15.92 -2.19 2.70
N LEU A 84 16.53 -2.50 1.55
CA LEU A 84 15.83 -2.50 0.27
C LEU A 84 15.29 -3.89 -0.04
N TYR A 85 14.09 -3.92 -0.60
CA TYR A 85 13.39 -5.16 -0.91
C TYR A 85 12.86 -5.12 -2.33
N ASN A 86 12.76 -6.32 -2.94
CA ASN A 86 12.09 -6.47 -4.22
C ASN A 86 10.58 -6.41 -3.98
N PHE A 87 9.91 -5.59 -4.76
CA PHE A 87 8.49 -5.32 -4.55
C PHE A 87 7.58 -6.52 -4.85
N GLU A 88 7.97 -7.36 -5.80
CA GLU A 88 7.15 -8.51 -6.18
C GLU A 88 7.38 -9.71 -5.28
N THR A 89 8.62 -9.94 -4.87
CA THR A 89 8.99 -11.14 -4.12
C THR A 89 9.11 -10.89 -2.62
N ASP A 90 9.19 -9.63 -2.20
CA ASP A 90 9.46 -9.24 -0.81
C ASP A 90 10.79 -9.74 -0.28
N GLU A 91 11.69 -10.13 -1.16
CA GLU A 91 13.02 -10.59 -0.76
C GLU A 91 13.98 -9.42 -0.62
N PRO A 92 14.87 -9.48 0.38
CA PRO A 92 15.89 -8.44 0.52
C PRO A 92 16.80 -8.42 -0.70
N ILE A 93 17.18 -7.21 -1.11
CA ILE A 93 18.09 -7.03 -2.21
C ILE A 93 19.50 -6.93 -1.62
N GLU A 94 20.37 -7.82 -2.05
CA GLU A 94 21.76 -7.76 -1.61
C GLU A 94 22.46 -6.56 -2.23
N GLN A 95 23.12 -5.79 -1.40
CA GLN A 95 23.94 -4.69 -1.85
C GLN A 95 25.40 -5.03 -1.58
N LYS A 96 26.15 -4.97 -2.61
CA LYS A 96 27.59 -5.18 -2.49
C LYS A 96 28.30 -3.87 -2.29
#